data_a2bfb799c5ceb844a47b54da499f741d
#
_entry.id   a2bfb799c5ceb844a47b54da499f741d
#
_cell.length_a   1.000
_cell.length_b   1.000
_cell.length_c   1.000
_cell.angle_alpha   90.00
_cell.angle_beta   90.00
_cell.angle_gamma   90.00
#
_symmetry.space_group_name_H-M   'P 1'
#
loop_
_entity.id
_entity.type
_entity.pdbx_description
1 polymer ?
#
loop_
_entity_poly.entity_id
_entity_poly.type
_entity_poly.pdbx_seq_one_letter_code
_entity_poly.pdbx_strand_id
1 'polypeptide(L)'
;MKKILLTTVGVGLIAVITAAFGLAQPTASTGGATATRAEVAAPLPKLPAEIASRKRWNVGVKCDAPPFGYINVQGKNAGFDVEIAKWFARYAFGREQRVSFFCAPTPAREPLLTTNRVDLVISTFTYTADRDTRIDFSRAYYKATGRLLVKNDGAVQSLADIKGKRVSTTSGSIYDRWMKRCHTDTQVTVTDSFTNALLAFNQGRADALMWDDTVLVGVAAADRTAKLTDDLFLALPYGIGIKQGNVALKRWVDSRLELMRKKDIFMTILKNNVPARFVTGFSKSILRPNNTFAYAPPGSASADTVC
;
A
#
# COMPACT_ATOMS: atom_id res chain seq x y z
N MET A 1 -50.12 -50.08 5.47
CA MET A 1 -50.09 -51.38 4.79
C MET A 1 -48.65 -51.81 4.69
N LYS A 2 -48.17 -52.68 5.65
CA LYS A 2 -47.91 -54.12 5.44
C LYS A 2 -46.95 -54.32 4.22
N LYS A 3 -45.75 -54.89 4.35
CA LYS A 3 -45.27 -56.22 4.88
C LYS A 3 -43.74 -56.14 4.99
N ILE A 4 -43.00 -56.46 5.97
CA ILE A 4 -42.61 -57.75 6.64
C ILE A 4 -42.32 -58.90 5.66
N LEU A 5 -41.07 -59.42 5.67
CA LEU A 5 -40.65 -60.83 5.73
C LEU A 5 -39.13 -60.91 5.55
N LEU A 6 -38.34 -61.27 6.48
CA LEU A 6 -38.02 -62.55 7.13
C LEU A 6 -37.03 -63.43 6.33
N THR A 7 -35.87 -63.61 6.98
CA THR A 7 -35.00 -64.81 7.21
C THR A 7 -34.45 -65.62 6.06
N THR A 8 -33.12 -65.92 6.12
CA THR A 8 -32.65 -67.31 6.30
C THR A 8 -31.22 -67.39 6.87
N VAL A 9 -31.08 -68.31 7.81
CA VAL A 9 -29.90 -68.79 8.53
C VAL A 9 -29.14 -69.78 7.64
N GLY A 10 -27.83 -69.75 7.66
CA GLY A 10 -26.98 -70.82 7.10
C GLY A 10 -25.78 -71.06 8.02
N VAL A 11 -25.86 -72.24 8.66
CA VAL A 11 -24.90 -72.82 9.59
C VAL A 11 -23.82 -73.61 8.81
N GLY A 12 -22.57 -73.54 9.28
CA GLY A 12 -21.65 -74.66 9.17
C GLY A 12 -20.35 -74.44 8.43
N LEU A 13 -19.23 -74.43 9.03
CA LEU A 13 -18.31 -75.56 9.15
C LEU A 13 -17.02 -75.14 9.90
N ILE A 14 -16.73 -75.87 10.96
CA ILE A 14 -15.51 -75.80 11.77
C ILE A 14 -14.39 -76.49 11.01
N ALA A 15 -13.25 -75.87 10.83
CA ALA A 15 -11.98 -76.56 10.55
C ALA A 15 -10.95 -76.06 11.56
N VAL A 16 -10.59 -76.94 12.46
CA VAL A 16 -9.47 -76.83 13.41
C VAL A 16 -8.18 -77.22 12.65
N ILE A 17 -7.20 -76.36 12.59
CA ILE A 17 -5.82 -76.72 12.28
C ILE A 17 -4.89 -76.11 13.31
N THR A 18 -4.14 -76.96 13.93
CA THR A 18 -3.21 -76.77 15.04
C THR A 18 -1.91 -76.10 14.67
N ALA A 19 -1.51 -75.22 15.55
CA ALA A 19 -0.16 -74.95 16.09
C ALA A 19 1.03 -74.76 15.16
N ALA A 20 1.68 -73.61 15.26
CA ALA A 20 3.14 -73.50 15.41
C ALA A 20 3.43 -72.24 16.27
N PHE A 21 4.01 -72.46 17.43
CA PHE A 21 4.58 -71.44 18.30
C PHE A 21 5.80 -70.80 17.63
N GLY A 22 5.69 -69.55 17.21
CA GLY A 22 6.81 -68.71 16.87
C GLY A 22 6.83 -67.52 17.84
N LEU A 23 7.78 -67.53 18.76
CA LEU A 23 8.06 -66.39 19.64
C LEU A 23 8.63 -65.23 18.79
N ALA A 24 7.78 -64.30 18.40
CA ALA A 24 8.22 -63.03 17.86
C ALA A 24 8.17 -61.97 18.99
N GLN A 25 9.35 -61.45 19.31
CA GLN A 25 9.49 -60.30 20.23
C GLN A 25 8.77 -59.06 19.68
N PRO A 26 8.06 -58.27 20.53
CA PRO A 26 7.50 -57.00 20.08
C PRO A 26 8.66 -55.98 19.91
N THR A 27 8.98 -55.63 18.68
CA THR A 27 9.75 -54.42 18.39
C THR A 27 8.87 -53.22 18.79
N ALA A 28 9.25 -52.52 19.86
CA ALA A 28 8.67 -51.23 20.22
C ALA A 28 8.99 -50.23 19.13
N SER A 29 8.01 -49.99 18.28
CA SER A 29 8.00 -48.83 17.37
C SER A 29 7.82 -47.59 18.24
N THR A 30 8.90 -46.91 18.56
CA THR A 30 8.86 -45.51 19.06
C THR A 30 8.37 -44.61 17.94
N GLY A 31 7.05 -44.55 17.76
CA GLY A 31 6.40 -43.51 17.00
C GLY A 31 6.64 -42.18 17.72
N GLY A 32 7.71 -41.47 17.35
CA GLY A 32 7.92 -40.10 17.75
C GLY A 32 6.76 -39.24 17.24
N ALA A 33 5.77 -39.00 18.09
CA ALA A 33 4.81 -37.94 17.88
C ALA A 33 5.61 -36.64 17.92
N THR A 34 5.99 -36.14 16.76
CA THR A 34 6.42 -34.75 16.58
C THR A 34 5.22 -33.90 16.95
N ALA A 35 5.13 -33.55 18.26
CA ALA A 35 4.24 -32.49 18.70
C ALA A 35 4.63 -31.25 17.89
N THR A 36 3.82 -30.88 16.93
CA THR A 36 3.87 -29.57 16.26
C THR A 36 3.75 -28.53 17.37
N ARG A 37 4.90 -28.00 17.78
CA ARG A 37 4.99 -26.87 18.70
C ARG A 37 4.18 -25.76 18.06
N ALA A 38 2.99 -25.50 18.59
CA ALA A 38 2.19 -24.37 18.18
C ALA A 38 3.08 -23.14 18.27
N GLU A 39 3.37 -22.53 17.13
CA GLU A 39 4.18 -21.32 17.04
C GLU A 39 3.43 -20.25 17.83
N VAL A 40 3.87 -20.00 19.05
CA VAL A 40 3.32 -18.95 19.89
C VAL A 40 3.61 -17.65 19.16
N ALA A 41 2.59 -17.06 18.55
CA ALA A 41 2.71 -15.81 17.81
C ALA A 41 3.40 -14.79 18.72
N ALA A 42 4.54 -14.26 18.26
CA ALA A 42 5.29 -13.27 19.02
C ALA A 42 4.38 -12.10 19.40
N PRO A 43 4.48 -11.57 20.63
CA PRO A 43 3.64 -10.46 21.06
C PRO A 43 3.84 -9.26 20.15
N LEU A 44 2.73 -8.57 19.83
CA LEU A 44 2.77 -7.40 18.96
C LEU A 44 3.66 -6.30 19.58
N PRO A 45 4.47 -5.59 18.77
CA PRO A 45 5.33 -4.53 19.24
C PRO A 45 4.57 -3.47 20.05
N LYS A 46 5.19 -3.01 21.15
CA LYS A 46 4.63 -1.92 21.95
C LYS A 46 4.75 -0.60 21.21
N LEU A 47 3.77 0.28 21.41
CA LEU A 47 3.81 1.65 20.93
C LEU A 47 4.93 2.42 21.65
N PRO A 48 5.71 3.28 20.96
CA PRO A 48 6.69 4.16 21.63
C PRO A 48 6.05 4.96 22.76
N ALA A 49 6.77 5.09 23.90
CA ALA A 49 6.25 5.66 25.15
C ALA A 49 5.73 7.10 24.98
N GLU A 50 6.41 7.92 24.20
CA GLU A 50 6.03 9.30 23.90
C GLU A 50 4.66 9.41 23.20
N ILE A 51 4.38 8.51 22.27
CA ILE A 51 3.10 8.47 21.55
C ILE A 51 2.02 7.88 22.46
N ALA A 52 2.36 6.83 23.22
CA ALA A 52 1.46 6.20 24.17
C ALA A 52 1.00 7.18 25.25
N SER A 53 1.90 8.01 25.81
CA SER A 53 1.60 9.02 26.83
C SER A 53 0.73 10.15 26.28
N ARG A 54 1.00 10.64 25.06
CA ARG A 54 0.22 11.67 24.40
C ARG A 54 -1.18 11.18 24.00
N LYS A 55 -1.37 9.88 23.83
CA LYS A 55 -2.63 9.21 23.41
C LYS A 55 -3.20 9.78 22.11
N ARG A 56 -2.35 10.20 21.19
CA ARG A 56 -2.72 10.81 19.91
C ARG A 56 -1.58 10.69 18.90
N TRP A 57 -1.92 10.44 17.65
CA TRP A 57 -1.02 10.52 16.51
C TRP A 57 -0.96 11.95 15.94
N ASN A 58 0.22 12.36 15.51
CA ASN A 58 0.43 13.48 14.60
C ASN A 58 0.83 12.90 13.24
N VAL A 59 0.00 13.10 12.21
CA VAL A 59 0.20 12.45 10.90
C VAL A 59 0.14 13.47 9.78
N GLY A 60 1.19 13.50 8.96
CA GLY A 60 1.21 14.23 7.70
C GLY A 60 0.48 13.44 6.61
N VAL A 61 -0.50 14.06 5.97
CA VAL A 61 -1.28 13.48 4.88
C VAL A 61 -1.39 14.47 3.71
N LYS A 62 -1.65 13.97 2.51
CA LYS A 62 -2.07 14.85 1.40
C LYS A 62 -3.36 15.57 1.74
N CYS A 63 -3.49 16.81 1.23
CA CYS A 63 -4.73 17.61 1.34
C CYS A 63 -5.32 17.94 -0.04
N ASP A 64 -4.68 17.52 -1.12
CA ASP A 64 -4.96 17.91 -2.51
C ASP A 64 -4.95 16.75 -3.51
N ALA A 65 -4.85 15.50 -3.06
CA ALA A 65 -4.71 14.31 -3.91
C ALA A 65 -5.80 13.25 -3.66
N PRO A 66 -7.07 13.52 -4.04
CA PRO A 66 -8.11 12.50 -3.97
C PRO A 66 -7.80 11.34 -4.92
N PRO A 67 -8.14 10.09 -4.57
CA PRO A 67 -8.88 9.66 -3.36
C PRO A 67 -7.98 9.29 -2.16
N PHE A 68 -6.68 9.59 -2.18
CA PHE A 68 -5.74 9.19 -1.13
C PHE A 68 -5.73 10.11 0.08
N GLY A 69 -5.53 11.41 -0.13
CA GLY A 69 -5.55 12.40 0.94
C GLY A 69 -6.03 13.75 0.40
N TYR A 70 -7.12 14.26 0.94
CA TYR A 70 -7.72 15.51 0.50
C TYR A 70 -8.58 16.13 1.61
N ILE A 71 -8.91 17.41 1.45
CA ILE A 71 -9.91 18.08 2.29
C ILE A 71 -11.27 17.93 1.60
N ASN A 72 -12.21 17.32 2.29
CA ASN A 72 -13.57 17.14 1.77
C ASN A 72 -14.41 18.44 1.88
N VAL A 73 -15.65 18.40 1.38
CA VAL A 73 -16.57 19.53 1.37
C VAL A 73 -16.98 20.02 2.78
N GLN A 74 -16.75 19.20 3.82
CA GLN A 74 -16.96 19.58 5.22
C GLN A 74 -15.67 20.13 5.87
N GLY A 75 -14.61 20.41 5.10
CA GLY A 75 -13.33 20.90 5.61
C GLY A 75 -12.50 19.86 6.39
N LYS A 76 -12.80 18.56 6.27
CA LYS A 76 -12.12 17.49 7.01
C LYS A 76 -11.19 16.69 6.11
N ASN A 77 -10.07 16.22 6.69
CA ASN A 77 -9.19 15.28 6.01
C ASN A 77 -9.94 13.96 5.71
N ALA A 78 -9.85 13.51 4.47
CA ALA A 78 -10.48 12.30 3.96
C ALA A 78 -9.56 11.58 2.96
N GLY A 79 -9.83 10.30 2.70
CA GLY A 79 -9.14 9.50 1.71
C GLY A 79 -8.44 8.27 2.27
N PHE A 80 -7.88 7.47 1.38
CA PHE A 80 -7.29 6.16 1.67
C PHE A 80 -6.17 6.24 2.74
N ASP A 81 -5.23 7.17 2.59
CA ASP A 81 -4.11 7.37 3.52
C ASP A 81 -4.60 7.88 4.89
N VAL A 82 -5.62 8.74 4.89
CA VAL A 82 -6.26 9.24 6.11
C VAL A 82 -6.92 8.12 6.91
N GLU A 83 -7.58 7.18 6.23
CA GLU A 83 -8.19 6.02 6.88
C GLU A 83 -7.15 5.06 7.48
N ILE A 84 -5.98 4.87 6.83
CA ILE A 84 -4.87 4.11 7.43
C ILE A 84 -4.47 4.73 8.78
N ALA A 85 -4.32 6.05 8.85
CA ALA A 85 -3.98 6.75 10.09
C ALA A 85 -5.08 6.58 11.18
N LYS A 86 -6.35 6.62 10.78
CA LYS A 86 -7.48 6.35 11.70
C LYS A 86 -7.45 4.92 12.23
N TRP A 87 -7.12 3.93 11.38
CA TRP A 87 -6.95 2.54 11.82
C TRP A 87 -5.78 2.40 12.81
N PHE A 88 -4.68 3.12 12.60
CA PHE A 88 -3.59 3.14 13.58
C PHE A 88 -4.04 3.74 14.92
N ALA A 89 -4.89 4.76 14.92
CA ALA A 89 -5.45 5.32 16.14
C ALA A 89 -6.40 4.33 16.86
N ARG A 90 -7.20 3.58 16.11
CA ARG A 90 -8.01 2.48 16.67
C ARG A 90 -7.13 1.43 17.34
N TYR A 91 -6.05 0.99 16.68
CA TYR A 91 -5.12 0.00 17.24
C TYR A 91 -4.33 0.50 18.45
N ALA A 92 -3.95 1.77 18.46
CA ALA A 92 -3.15 2.34 19.54
C ALA A 92 -3.98 2.79 20.73
N PHE A 93 -5.17 3.35 20.50
CA PHE A 93 -5.94 4.10 21.51
C PHE A 93 -7.41 3.71 21.58
N GLY A 94 -7.84 2.71 20.81
CA GLY A 94 -9.24 2.27 20.74
C GLY A 94 -10.20 3.25 20.04
N ARG A 95 -9.72 4.41 19.55
CA ARG A 95 -10.55 5.48 18.96
C ARG A 95 -9.87 6.11 17.75
N GLU A 96 -10.58 6.19 16.63
CA GLU A 96 -10.08 6.76 15.37
C GLU A 96 -9.84 8.28 15.44
N GLN A 97 -10.55 9.00 16.33
CA GLN A 97 -10.41 10.45 16.51
C GLN A 97 -9.09 10.86 17.20
N ARG A 98 -8.29 9.91 17.65
CA ARG A 98 -6.98 10.15 18.28
C ARG A 98 -5.87 10.38 17.25
N VAL A 99 -6.18 11.18 16.21
CA VAL A 99 -5.23 11.64 15.19
C VAL A 99 -5.38 13.15 15.01
N SER A 100 -4.25 13.85 14.93
CA SER A 100 -4.14 15.22 14.41
C SER A 100 -3.52 15.13 13.02
N PHE A 101 -4.18 15.69 12.03
CA PHE A 101 -3.71 15.70 10.65
C PHE A 101 -3.00 17.01 10.33
N PHE A 102 -1.91 16.90 9.56
CA PHE A 102 -1.13 18.01 9.02
C PHE A 102 -1.06 17.85 7.51
N CYS A 103 -1.33 18.92 6.76
CA CYS A 103 -1.14 18.87 5.32
C CYS A 103 0.34 18.69 4.99
N ALA A 104 0.66 17.65 4.26
CA ALA A 104 2.00 17.28 3.83
C ALA A 104 2.08 17.30 2.30
N PRO A 105 2.17 18.49 1.67
CA PRO A 105 2.44 18.57 0.24
C PRO A 105 3.80 17.91 -0.06
N THR A 106 4.02 17.58 -1.32
CA THR A 106 5.17 16.76 -1.72
C THR A 106 6.51 17.23 -1.15
N PRO A 107 6.90 18.52 -1.21
CA PRO A 107 8.20 18.99 -0.68
C PRO A 107 8.27 19.02 0.85
N ALA A 108 7.13 19.02 1.55
CA ALA A 108 7.12 19.10 3.01
C ALA A 108 7.21 17.75 3.74
N ARG A 109 7.08 16.62 3.03
CA ARG A 109 6.99 15.29 3.65
C ARG A 109 8.22 14.93 4.51
N GLU A 110 9.42 15.07 3.95
CA GLU A 110 10.67 14.79 4.68
C GLU A 110 10.92 15.82 5.80
N PRO A 111 10.81 17.15 5.59
CA PRO A 111 10.94 18.16 6.64
C PRO A 111 10.00 17.95 7.84
N LEU A 112 8.74 17.58 7.62
CA LEU A 112 7.80 17.31 8.71
C LEU A 112 8.26 16.19 9.65
N LEU A 113 8.93 15.16 9.12
CA LEU A 113 9.49 14.05 9.90
C LEU A 113 10.79 14.45 10.59
N THR A 114 11.73 15.06 9.87
CA THR A 114 13.06 15.39 10.41
C THR A 114 12.99 16.42 11.51
N THR A 115 12.01 17.33 11.47
CA THR A 115 11.76 18.35 12.51
C THR A 115 10.81 17.89 13.62
N ASN A 116 10.39 16.61 13.65
CA ASN A 116 9.45 16.05 14.63
C ASN A 116 8.08 16.76 14.70
N ARG A 117 7.65 17.39 13.62
CA ARG A 117 6.30 18.00 13.54
C ARG A 117 5.21 16.94 13.47
N VAL A 118 5.54 15.78 12.92
CA VAL A 118 4.65 14.62 12.82
C VAL A 118 5.39 13.34 13.22
N ASP A 119 4.63 12.35 13.66
CA ASP A 119 5.14 11.00 13.97
C ASP A 119 5.31 10.17 12.70
N LEU A 120 4.37 10.36 11.78
CA LEU A 120 4.24 9.59 10.53
C LEU A 120 3.89 10.51 9.37
N VAL A 121 4.34 10.17 8.17
CA VAL A 121 3.83 10.72 6.92
C VAL A 121 3.20 9.60 6.10
N ILE A 122 1.87 9.69 5.90
CA ILE A 122 1.07 8.79 5.05
C ILE A 122 0.47 9.69 3.95
N SER A 123 1.20 9.84 2.85
CA SER A 123 0.95 10.92 1.90
C SER A 123 1.37 10.54 0.48
N THR A 124 0.83 9.42 -0.05
CA THR A 124 1.28 8.85 -1.34
C THR A 124 2.81 8.87 -1.44
N PHE A 125 3.47 8.37 -0.41
CA PHE A 125 4.89 8.60 -0.22
C PHE A 125 5.71 7.46 -0.84
N THR A 126 6.11 7.66 -2.10
CA THR A 126 6.96 6.71 -2.83
C THR A 126 8.28 6.49 -2.10
N TYR A 127 8.59 5.22 -1.82
CA TYR A 127 9.92 4.81 -1.40
C TYR A 127 10.94 5.07 -2.50
N THR A 128 12.09 5.60 -2.15
CA THR A 128 13.29 5.60 -2.97
C THR A 128 14.51 5.37 -2.07
N ALA A 129 15.57 4.78 -2.65
CA ALA A 129 16.80 4.54 -1.91
C ALA A 129 17.43 5.87 -1.42
N ASP A 130 17.34 6.93 -2.21
CA ASP A 130 17.77 8.27 -1.81
C ASP A 130 17.02 8.80 -0.58
N ARG A 131 15.69 8.65 -0.54
CA ARG A 131 14.88 9.07 0.63
C ARG A 131 15.20 8.24 1.87
N ASP A 132 15.44 6.94 1.69
CA ASP A 132 15.74 6.00 2.80
C ASP A 132 17.08 6.32 3.51
N THR A 133 17.92 7.18 2.92
CA THR A 133 19.12 7.71 3.60
C THR A 133 18.81 8.80 4.63
N ARG A 134 17.62 9.41 4.60
CA ARG A 134 17.24 10.55 5.45
C ARG A 134 16.04 10.29 6.34
N ILE A 135 15.19 9.35 5.97
CA ILE A 135 14.00 8.92 6.71
C ILE A 135 13.88 7.41 6.57
N ASP A 136 13.25 6.77 7.53
CA ASP A 136 12.86 5.35 7.41
C ASP A 136 11.49 5.23 6.72
N PHE A 137 11.30 4.10 6.04
CA PHE A 137 10.00 3.72 5.50
C PHE A 137 9.47 2.45 6.18
N SER A 138 8.15 2.39 6.36
CA SER A 138 7.47 1.13 6.67
C SER A 138 7.58 0.16 5.48
N ARG A 139 7.08 -1.07 5.63
CA ARG A 139 6.78 -1.91 4.46
C ARG A 139 5.80 -1.20 3.51
N ALA A 140 5.91 -1.51 2.23
CA ALA A 140 5.02 -0.92 1.23
C ALA A 140 3.56 -1.34 1.46
N TYR A 141 2.62 -0.39 1.34
CA TYR A 141 1.19 -0.64 1.49
C TYR A 141 0.38 -0.46 0.19
N TYR A 142 0.98 0.17 -0.81
CA TYR A 142 0.39 0.42 -2.11
C TYR A 142 1.44 0.34 -3.21
N LYS A 143 1.05 -0.04 -4.44
CA LYS A 143 1.92 -0.05 -5.62
C LYS A 143 1.31 0.85 -6.69
N ALA A 144 1.84 2.06 -6.83
CA ALA A 144 1.48 3.00 -7.88
C ALA A 144 2.44 2.88 -9.08
N THR A 145 2.04 3.49 -10.20
CA THR A 145 2.85 3.69 -11.39
C THR A 145 2.72 5.14 -11.85
N GLY A 146 3.71 5.65 -12.57
CA GLY A 146 3.63 6.96 -13.21
C GLY A 146 2.78 6.89 -14.48
N ARG A 147 2.06 7.98 -14.76
CA ARG A 147 1.27 8.19 -15.97
C ARG A 147 1.27 9.65 -16.40
N LEU A 148 0.85 9.91 -17.63
CA LEU A 148 0.56 11.25 -18.12
C LEU A 148 -0.96 11.45 -18.21
N LEU A 149 -1.41 12.63 -17.77
CA LEU A 149 -2.70 13.21 -18.13
C LEU A 149 -2.45 14.17 -19.29
N VAL A 150 -3.18 14.01 -20.38
CA VAL A 150 -3.04 14.77 -21.63
C VAL A 150 -4.38 15.24 -22.13
N LYS A 151 -4.42 16.29 -22.97
CA LYS A 151 -5.64 16.68 -23.66
C LYS A 151 -5.96 15.67 -24.77
N ASN A 152 -7.26 15.40 -25.02
CA ASN A 152 -7.67 14.43 -26.01
C ASN A 152 -7.06 14.67 -27.39
N ASP A 153 -7.02 15.94 -27.82
CA ASP A 153 -6.51 16.39 -29.11
C ASP A 153 -5.16 17.12 -28.97
N GLY A 154 -4.44 16.92 -27.83
CA GLY A 154 -3.17 17.57 -27.54
C GLY A 154 -2.01 16.95 -28.33
N ALA A 155 -0.89 17.68 -28.38
CA ALA A 155 0.34 17.26 -29.06
C ALA A 155 1.09 16.13 -28.34
N VAL A 156 0.74 15.81 -27.08
CA VAL A 156 1.28 14.71 -26.28
C VAL A 156 0.23 13.64 -26.17
N GLN A 157 0.51 12.43 -26.64
CA GLN A 157 -0.37 11.28 -26.60
C GLN A 157 0.28 10.05 -25.93
N SER A 158 1.61 10.11 -25.75
CA SER A 158 2.42 9.06 -25.12
C SER A 158 3.60 9.67 -24.36
N LEU A 159 4.34 8.85 -23.62
CA LEU A 159 5.59 9.28 -22.97
C LEU A 159 6.66 9.69 -23.99
N ALA A 160 6.69 9.09 -25.17
CA ALA A 160 7.64 9.42 -26.22
C ALA A 160 7.46 10.85 -26.77
N ASP A 161 6.26 11.41 -26.66
CA ASP A 161 5.91 12.71 -27.24
C ASP A 161 6.33 13.91 -26.37
N ILE A 162 6.85 13.69 -25.13
CA ILE A 162 7.15 14.79 -24.21
C ILE A 162 8.39 15.60 -24.60
N LYS A 163 9.21 15.12 -25.52
CA LYS A 163 10.38 15.81 -26.00
C LYS A 163 10.04 17.20 -26.55
N GLY A 164 10.69 18.24 -26.02
CA GLY A 164 10.44 19.64 -26.38
C GLY A 164 9.08 20.19 -25.89
N LYS A 165 8.26 19.39 -25.18
CA LYS A 165 6.95 19.79 -24.66
C LYS A 165 7.05 20.25 -23.21
N ARG A 166 5.99 20.94 -22.75
CA ARG A 166 5.87 21.41 -21.38
C ARG A 166 5.13 20.36 -20.56
N VAL A 167 5.79 19.85 -19.52
CA VAL A 167 5.20 18.85 -18.60
C VAL A 167 5.16 19.43 -17.19
N SER A 168 3.98 19.45 -16.57
CA SER A 168 3.84 19.90 -15.19
C SER A 168 4.00 18.74 -14.21
N THR A 169 4.60 19.03 -13.06
CA THR A 169 4.69 18.14 -11.89
C THR A 169 4.97 18.97 -10.62
N THR A 170 5.22 18.33 -9.49
CA THR A 170 5.53 19.04 -8.24
C THR A 170 6.99 18.89 -7.81
N SER A 171 7.50 19.92 -7.17
CA SER A 171 8.83 19.95 -6.54
C SER A 171 8.98 18.79 -5.54
N GLY A 172 10.15 18.16 -5.54
CA GLY A 172 10.47 17.05 -4.66
C GLY A 172 9.70 15.74 -4.94
N SER A 173 8.92 15.70 -6.06
CA SER A 173 8.35 14.45 -6.55
C SER A 173 9.42 13.58 -7.19
N ILE A 174 9.10 12.30 -7.37
CA ILE A 174 9.96 11.41 -8.15
C ILE A 174 10.04 11.85 -9.62
N TYR A 175 8.95 12.40 -10.14
CA TYR A 175 8.85 12.86 -11.54
C TYR A 175 9.72 14.07 -11.81
N ASP A 176 9.77 15.05 -10.90
CA ASP A 176 10.67 16.22 -11.01
C ASP A 176 12.13 15.77 -11.15
N ARG A 177 12.56 14.84 -10.31
CA ARG A 177 13.92 14.30 -10.34
C ARG A 177 14.17 13.44 -11.57
N TRP A 178 13.22 12.59 -11.93
CA TRP A 178 13.33 11.70 -13.08
C TRP A 178 13.39 12.47 -14.39
N MET A 179 12.52 13.47 -14.60
CA MET A 179 12.56 14.30 -15.81
C MET A 179 13.85 15.08 -15.92
N LYS A 180 14.34 15.69 -14.84
CA LYS A 180 15.63 16.42 -14.84
C LYS A 180 16.83 15.53 -15.18
N ARG A 181 16.76 14.23 -14.90
CA ARG A 181 17.83 13.28 -15.20
C ARG A 181 17.68 12.62 -16.56
N CYS A 182 16.48 12.18 -16.91
CA CYS A 182 16.24 11.27 -18.02
C CYS A 182 15.54 11.91 -19.22
N HIS A 183 14.90 13.07 -19.03
CA HIS A 183 14.15 13.79 -20.06
C HIS A 183 14.58 15.26 -20.10
N THR A 184 15.89 15.48 -20.26
CA THR A 184 16.51 16.83 -20.21
C THR A 184 16.09 17.74 -21.35
N ASP A 185 15.48 17.17 -22.39
CA ASP A 185 14.90 17.87 -23.54
C ASP A 185 13.41 18.25 -23.33
N THR A 186 12.83 17.94 -22.16
CA THR A 186 11.45 18.31 -21.78
C THR A 186 11.45 19.60 -20.97
N GLN A 187 10.53 20.51 -21.26
CA GLN A 187 10.33 21.74 -20.48
C GLN A 187 9.47 21.42 -19.23
N VAL A 188 10.12 21.32 -18.06
CA VAL A 188 9.44 20.92 -16.82
C VAL A 188 8.89 22.15 -16.09
N THR A 189 7.57 22.22 -15.93
CA THR A 189 6.90 23.19 -15.07
C THR A 189 6.72 22.59 -13.66
N VAL A 190 7.58 23.02 -12.74
CA VAL A 190 7.59 22.51 -11.35
C VAL A 190 6.77 23.42 -10.47
N THR A 191 5.81 22.85 -9.71
CA THR A 191 4.95 23.59 -8.77
C THR A 191 5.11 23.05 -7.33
N ASP A 192 4.53 23.74 -6.35
CA ASP A 192 4.59 23.37 -4.93
C ASP A 192 3.56 22.31 -4.52
N SER A 193 2.49 22.13 -5.31
CA SER A 193 1.36 21.26 -5.01
C SER A 193 0.81 20.56 -6.25
N PHE A 194 0.11 19.46 -6.04
CA PHE A 194 -0.61 18.76 -7.11
C PHE A 194 -1.69 19.68 -7.75
N THR A 195 -2.43 20.42 -6.91
CA THR A 195 -3.45 21.35 -7.39
C THR A 195 -2.86 22.37 -8.36
N ASN A 196 -1.70 22.96 -8.06
CA ASN A 196 -1.04 23.93 -8.93
C ASN A 196 -0.48 23.30 -10.20
N ALA A 197 0.03 22.06 -10.14
CA ALA A 197 0.45 21.31 -11.34
C ALA A 197 -0.73 21.02 -12.27
N LEU A 198 -1.87 20.58 -11.72
CA LEU A 198 -3.11 20.37 -12.46
C LEU A 198 -3.67 21.68 -13.03
N LEU A 199 -3.61 22.77 -12.28
CA LEU A 199 -4.03 24.09 -12.76
C LEU A 199 -3.16 24.54 -13.95
N ALA A 200 -1.84 24.34 -13.91
CA ALA A 200 -0.96 24.64 -15.02
C ALA A 200 -1.34 23.87 -16.30
N PHE A 201 -1.67 22.60 -16.16
CA PHE A 201 -2.18 21.76 -17.25
C PHE A 201 -3.52 22.25 -17.78
N ASN A 202 -4.50 22.51 -16.88
CA ASN A 202 -5.84 22.95 -17.27
C ASN A 202 -5.84 24.31 -18.00
N GLN A 203 -4.93 25.21 -17.62
CA GLN A 203 -4.76 26.52 -18.24
C GLN A 203 -3.89 26.49 -19.52
N GLY A 204 -3.46 25.32 -20.00
CA GLY A 204 -2.62 25.20 -21.19
C GLY A 204 -1.18 25.72 -21.00
N ARG A 205 -0.74 25.94 -19.74
CA ARG A 205 0.66 26.27 -19.42
C ARG A 205 1.57 25.05 -19.44
N ALA A 206 1.00 23.85 -19.40
CA ALA A 206 1.64 22.56 -19.63
C ALA A 206 0.84 21.74 -20.63
N ASP A 207 1.51 21.00 -21.49
CA ASP A 207 0.92 20.14 -22.52
C ASP A 207 0.53 18.76 -21.93
N ALA A 208 1.18 18.36 -20.83
CA ALA A 208 0.87 17.17 -20.04
C ALA A 208 1.10 17.42 -18.55
N LEU A 209 0.41 16.63 -17.72
CA LEU A 209 0.66 16.52 -16.28
C LEU A 209 1.20 15.12 -15.99
N MET A 210 2.38 15.03 -15.37
CA MET A 210 2.99 13.77 -14.96
C MET A 210 2.77 13.53 -13.47
N TRP A 211 2.08 12.42 -13.14
CA TRP A 211 1.75 12.06 -11.75
C TRP A 211 1.46 10.57 -11.60
N ASP A 212 1.16 10.15 -10.36
CA ASP A 212 0.76 8.79 -10.06
C ASP A 212 -0.58 8.45 -10.73
N ASP A 213 -0.67 7.30 -11.38
CA ASP A 213 -1.86 6.78 -12.05
C ASP A 213 -3.08 6.81 -11.13
N THR A 214 -2.88 6.51 -9.87
CA THR A 214 -3.89 6.42 -8.82
C THR A 214 -4.64 7.73 -8.55
N VAL A 215 -3.96 8.87 -8.70
CA VAL A 215 -4.56 10.20 -8.55
C VAL A 215 -5.15 10.66 -9.90
N LEU A 216 -4.40 10.43 -10.97
CA LEU A 216 -4.80 10.89 -12.32
C LEU A 216 -6.06 10.20 -12.84
N VAL A 217 -6.33 8.94 -12.47
CA VAL A 217 -7.57 8.24 -12.87
C VAL A 217 -8.81 9.00 -12.42
N GLY A 218 -8.79 9.58 -11.21
CA GLY A 218 -9.91 10.39 -10.71
C GLY A 218 -10.08 11.69 -11.48
N VAL A 219 -8.96 12.34 -11.82
CA VAL A 219 -8.96 13.59 -12.61
C VAL A 219 -9.48 13.35 -14.02
N ALA A 220 -8.95 12.36 -14.72
CA ALA A 220 -9.39 12.03 -16.09
C ALA A 220 -10.87 11.62 -16.15
N ALA A 221 -11.38 10.98 -15.09
CA ALA A 221 -12.79 10.62 -15.01
C ALA A 221 -13.73 11.81 -14.79
N ALA A 222 -13.21 12.92 -14.26
CA ALA A 222 -13.95 14.16 -14.02
C ALA A 222 -13.87 15.15 -15.19
N ASP A 223 -12.80 15.11 -15.99
CA ASP A 223 -12.56 15.99 -17.14
C ASP A 223 -12.67 15.21 -18.46
N ARG A 224 -13.75 15.42 -19.19
CA ARG A 224 -13.97 14.79 -20.52
C ARG A 224 -13.05 15.32 -21.62
N THR A 225 -12.32 16.40 -21.38
CA THR A 225 -11.37 16.99 -22.36
C THR A 225 -9.97 16.43 -22.23
N ALA A 226 -9.76 15.61 -21.20
CA ALA A 226 -8.45 15.00 -20.90
C ALA A 226 -8.56 13.48 -20.76
N LYS A 227 -7.46 12.79 -21.03
CA LYS A 227 -7.33 11.34 -20.89
C LYS A 227 -5.98 10.97 -20.30
N LEU A 228 -5.87 9.74 -19.82
CA LEU A 228 -4.59 9.14 -19.46
C LEU A 228 -3.95 8.49 -20.69
N THR A 229 -2.63 8.60 -20.81
CA THR A 229 -1.88 7.80 -21.78
C THR A 229 -1.90 6.32 -21.39
N ASP A 230 -1.61 5.42 -22.33
CA ASP A 230 -1.49 3.99 -22.02
C ASP A 230 -0.17 3.64 -21.35
N ASP A 231 0.86 4.48 -21.50
CA ASP A 231 2.15 4.28 -20.90
C ASP A 231 2.06 4.23 -19.37
N LEU A 232 2.62 3.18 -18.79
CA LEU A 232 2.90 3.06 -17.37
C LEU A 232 4.41 3.05 -17.18
N PHE A 233 4.90 3.98 -16.41
CA PHE A 233 6.34 4.11 -16.18
C PHE A 233 6.62 4.22 -14.68
N LEU A 234 7.80 3.80 -14.28
CA LEU A 234 8.28 3.73 -12.92
C LEU A 234 7.40 2.84 -12.01
N ALA A 235 8.02 2.05 -11.18
CA ALA A 235 7.35 1.35 -10.09
C ALA A 235 7.46 2.22 -8.82
N LEU A 236 6.33 2.62 -8.26
CA LEU A 236 6.23 3.61 -7.20
C LEU A 236 5.59 3.02 -5.95
N PRO A 237 6.28 2.14 -5.20
CA PRO A 237 5.72 1.59 -3.98
C PRO A 237 5.59 2.68 -2.92
N TYR A 238 4.38 2.85 -2.34
CA TYR A 238 4.16 3.76 -1.24
C TYR A 238 4.48 3.09 0.09
N GLY A 239 5.26 3.79 0.90
CA GLY A 239 5.49 3.47 2.30
C GLY A 239 5.05 4.61 3.21
N ILE A 240 4.97 4.31 4.49
CA ILE A 240 4.75 5.31 5.53
C ILE A 240 6.12 5.85 5.95
N GLY A 241 6.32 7.15 5.79
CA GLY A 241 7.54 7.81 6.25
C GLY A 241 7.59 7.91 7.78
N ILE A 242 8.76 7.63 8.32
CA ILE A 242 9.07 7.60 9.76
C ILE A 242 10.40 8.34 9.93
N LYS A 243 10.58 9.07 11.04
CA LYS A 243 11.88 9.67 11.34
C LYS A 243 12.95 8.58 11.37
N GLN A 244 14.09 8.85 10.72
CA GLN A 244 15.21 7.91 10.62
C GLN A 244 15.68 7.45 12.01
N GLY A 245 15.93 6.14 12.15
CA GLY A 245 16.40 5.51 13.36
C GLY A 245 15.31 5.21 14.40
N ASN A 246 14.03 5.54 14.15
CA ASN A 246 12.94 5.18 15.06
C ASN A 246 12.46 3.73 14.82
N VAL A 247 13.35 2.77 15.13
CA VAL A 247 13.15 1.33 14.93
C VAL A 247 11.91 0.82 15.66
N ALA A 248 11.65 1.33 16.88
CA ALA A 248 10.48 0.91 17.66
C ALA A 248 9.17 1.28 16.98
N LEU A 249 9.08 2.52 16.47
CA LEU A 249 7.91 3.00 15.73
C LEU A 249 7.74 2.23 14.40
N LYS A 250 8.83 2.04 13.65
CA LYS A 250 8.81 1.26 12.41
C LYS A 250 8.28 -0.16 12.63
N ARG A 251 8.77 -0.87 13.64
CA ARG A 251 8.29 -2.22 14.00
C ARG A 251 6.80 -2.22 14.34
N TRP A 252 6.34 -1.22 15.10
CA TRP A 252 4.92 -1.09 15.42
C TRP A 252 4.10 -0.88 14.16
N VAL A 253 4.46 0.08 13.31
CA VAL A 253 3.77 0.38 12.05
C VAL A 253 3.71 -0.85 11.15
N ASP A 254 4.85 -1.50 10.91
CA ASP A 254 4.95 -2.70 10.06
C ASP A 254 4.06 -3.84 10.58
N SER A 255 3.99 -4.02 11.91
CA SER A 255 3.13 -5.03 12.52
C SER A 255 1.63 -4.73 12.32
N ARG A 256 1.24 -3.43 12.33
CA ARG A 256 -0.16 -3.03 12.10
C ARG A 256 -0.54 -3.11 10.64
N LEU A 257 0.35 -2.73 9.73
CA LEU A 257 0.14 -2.94 8.29
C LEU A 257 -0.06 -4.43 7.98
N GLU A 258 0.75 -5.32 8.59
CA GLU A 258 0.59 -6.76 8.42
C GLU A 258 -0.76 -7.28 8.98
N LEU A 259 -1.19 -6.77 10.13
CA LEU A 259 -2.50 -7.09 10.69
C LEU A 259 -3.64 -6.61 9.78
N MET A 260 -3.54 -5.39 9.25
CA MET A 260 -4.50 -4.82 8.29
C MET A 260 -4.54 -5.65 7.00
N ARG A 261 -3.37 -6.08 6.49
CA ARG A 261 -3.25 -6.96 5.34
C ARG A 261 -3.99 -8.28 5.57
N LYS A 262 -3.67 -8.99 6.65
CA LYS A 262 -4.28 -10.29 7.00
C LYS A 262 -5.80 -10.22 7.15
N LYS A 263 -6.31 -9.10 7.66
CA LYS A 263 -7.76 -8.85 7.86
C LYS A 263 -8.45 -8.20 6.66
N ASP A 264 -7.76 -8.02 5.55
CA ASP A 264 -8.24 -7.35 4.33
C ASP A 264 -8.82 -5.94 4.56
N ILE A 265 -8.28 -5.22 5.56
CA ILE A 265 -8.73 -3.87 5.91
C ILE A 265 -8.49 -2.87 4.78
N PHE A 266 -7.40 -3.04 4.01
CA PHE A 266 -7.12 -2.17 2.87
C PHE A 266 -8.24 -2.22 1.82
N MET A 267 -8.85 -3.39 1.60
CA MET A 267 -9.99 -3.50 0.69
C MET A 267 -11.24 -2.81 1.24
N THR A 268 -11.46 -2.88 2.55
CA THR A 268 -12.54 -2.14 3.21
C THR A 268 -12.34 -0.63 3.08
N ILE A 269 -11.12 -0.14 3.33
CA ILE A 269 -10.77 1.28 3.15
C ILE A 269 -10.99 1.68 1.68
N LEU A 270 -10.52 0.87 0.73
CA LEU A 270 -10.65 1.16 -0.70
C LEU A 270 -12.11 1.34 -1.11
N LYS A 271 -12.97 0.38 -0.76
CA LYS A 271 -14.40 0.43 -1.10
C LYS A 271 -15.11 1.65 -0.52
N ASN A 272 -14.67 2.15 0.62
CA ASN A 272 -15.29 3.30 1.29
C ASN A 272 -14.78 4.66 0.78
N ASN A 273 -13.64 4.69 0.08
CA ASN A 273 -13.00 5.96 -0.32
C ASN A 273 -12.86 6.13 -1.84
N VAL A 274 -13.07 5.08 -2.62
CA VAL A 274 -12.90 5.10 -4.07
C VAL A 274 -14.24 4.78 -4.74
N PRO A 275 -14.66 5.53 -5.77
CA PRO A 275 -15.88 5.23 -6.53
C PRO A 275 -15.88 3.79 -7.04
N ALA A 276 -17.02 3.11 -6.95
CA ALA A 276 -17.17 1.67 -7.23
C ALA A 276 -16.56 1.23 -8.58
N ARG A 277 -16.70 2.07 -9.62
CA ARG A 277 -16.14 1.83 -10.96
C ARG A 277 -14.60 1.67 -10.98
N PHE A 278 -13.88 2.21 -10.00
CA PHE A 278 -12.42 2.14 -9.93
C PHE A 278 -11.91 1.09 -8.95
N VAL A 279 -12.76 0.53 -8.09
CA VAL A 279 -12.36 -0.41 -7.03
C VAL A 279 -11.60 -1.61 -7.60
N THR A 280 -12.09 -2.21 -8.70
CA THR A 280 -11.44 -3.37 -9.33
C THR A 280 -10.00 -3.06 -9.79
N GLY A 281 -9.77 -1.91 -10.40
CA GLY A 281 -8.43 -1.48 -10.82
C GLY A 281 -7.50 -1.27 -9.63
N PHE A 282 -7.92 -0.48 -8.67
CA PHE A 282 -7.13 -0.16 -7.47
C PHE A 282 -6.87 -1.38 -6.57
N SER A 283 -7.77 -2.38 -6.57
CA SER A 283 -7.62 -3.57 -5.73
C SER A 283 -6.38 -4.41 -6.03
N LYS A 284 -5.81 -4.27 -7.23
CA LYS A 284 -4.57 -4.94 -7.65
C LYS A 284 -3.32 -4.27 -7.06
N SER A 285 -3.45 -3.02 -6.64
CA SER A 285 -2.35 -2.16 -6.14
C SER A 285 -2.31 -2.00 -4.63
N ILE A 286 -3.29 -2.50 -3.87
CA ILE A 286 -3.32 -2.48 -2.41
C ILE A 286 -2.81 -3.79 -1.80
N LEU A 287 -2.35 -3.73 -0.54
CA LEU A 287 -2.06 -4.95 0.23
C LEU A 287 -3.33 -5.78 0.45
N ARG A 288 -3.21 -7.08 0.19
CA ARG A 288 -4.26 -8.09 0.37
C ARG A 288 -3.70 -9.31 1.12
N PRO A 289 -4.54 -10.20 1.66
CA PRO A 289 -4.07 -11.41 2.34
C PRO A 289 -3.12 -12.28 1.51
N ASN A 290 -3.29 -12.26 0.20
CA ASN A 290 -2.56 -13.11 -0.76
C ASN A 290 -1.41 -12.40 -1.51
N ASN A 291 -1.07 -11.16 -1.15
CA ASN A 291 0.04 -10.44 -1.77
C ASN A 291 0.92 -9.72 -0.74
N THR A 292 2.11 -9.34 -1.19
CA THR A 292 3.03 -8.42 -0.51
C THR A 292 3.71 -7.54 -1.56
N PHE A 293 4.14 -6.36 -1.16
CA PHE A 293 4.97 -5.49 -2.01
C PHE A 293 6.35 -5.34 -1.36
N ALA A 294 7.39 -5.45 -2.18
CA ALA A 294 8.76 -5.19 -1.77
C ALA A 294 9.24 -3.87 -2.39
N TYR A 295 10.16 -3.23 -1.71
CA TYR A 295 10.98 -2.19 -2.30
C TYR A 295 12.06 -2.82 -3.19
N ALA A 296 12.55 -2.05 -4.16
CA ALA A 296 13.73 -2.45 -4.90
C ALA A 296 14.90 -2.64 -3.90
N PRO A 297 15.67 -3.73 -4.01
CA PRO A 297 16.82 -3.93 -3.14
C PRO A 297 17.81 -2.76 -3.23
N PRO A 298 18.56 -2.46 -2.15
CA PRO A 298 19.63 -1.46 -2.21
C PRO A 298 20.59 -1.75 -3.37
N GLY A 299 20.94 -0.73 -4.13
CA GLY A 299 21.81 -0.86 -5.30
C GLY A 299 21.15 -1.40 -6.58
N SER A 300 19.88 -1.82 -6.53
CA SER A 300 19.12 -2.17 -7.74
C SER A 300 18.51 -0.93 -8.41
N ALA A 301 18.10 -1.11 -9.68
CA ALA A 301 17.36 -0.08 -10.39
C ALA A 301 16.05 0.25 -9.67
N SER A 302 15.85 1.52 -9.34
CA SER A 302 14.66 2.05 -8.66
C SER A 302 14.15 3.30 -9.38
N ALA A 303 13.01 3.82 -8.97
CA ALA A 303 12.40 4.99 -9.63
C ALA A 303 13.30 6.23 -9.66
N ASP A 304 14.27 6.33 -8.75
CA ASP A 304 15.25 7.41 -8.70
C ASP A 304 16.58 7.12 -9.43
N THR A 305 16.77 5.92 -9.98
CA THR A 305 18.01 5.51 -10.69
C THR A 305 17.78 5.07 -12.14
N VAL A 306 16.54 4.70 -12.52
CA VAL A 306 16.22 4.23 -13.88
C VAL A 306 15.90 5.39 -14.80
N CYS A 307 16.40 5.33 -16.00
CA CYS A 307 15.93 6.05 -17.18
C CYS A 307 15.29 5.01 -18.16
#